data_74f8d089dee268c7a26e4d07424f533f
#
_entry.id   74f8d089dee268c7a26e4d07424f533f
#
_cell.length_a   1.000
_cell.length_b   1.000
_cell.length_c   1.000
_cell.angle_alpha   90.00
_cell.angle_beta   90.00
_cell.angle_gamma   90.00
#
_symmetry.space_group_name_H-M   'P 1'
#
loop_
_entity.id
_entity.type
_entity.pdbx_description
1 polymer ?
#
loop_
_entity_poly.entity_id
_entity_poly.type
_entity_poly.pdbx_seq_one_letter_code
_entity_poly.pdbx_strand_id
1 'polypeptide(L)'
;MKVVSVIIGLLLGFAIGNAESRYYDYLTGFDSISANTVDGYLQLKSSRKAPIFDATPYNVDCESFYYKIRLRATTSTGSSLLADYSRHRHGVVWNYVDSRNYSALELCTPPNTYDDLTNRHSLLAEVYTLTDGAKTLHYSGEISSGIDCDGGYNSVCLIYNGKRLKIEIGNHYFKTLCTIDSIKFGTTTAIGCFAAPKTLVTVKRIEFTSKPKPQPDKTAFSRAQIDSIFATTTDPKEGYWQYLDRTMDESKMRLGGKYTVAIVRNGEGYDILYIDGAAKLPDNWKPTMLKGRLDDTIFIDHYNLTWFDAEKEIINDEGNADFTDNILSLKLPLNKAEVRLFKLPR
;
A
#
# COMPACT_ATOMS: atom_id res chain seq x y z
N MET A 1 14.01 -39.21 -9.46
CA MET A 1 12.87 -39.10 -8.52
C MET A 1 12.85 -37.67 -8.02
N LYS A 2 11.90 -36.85 -8.51
CA LYS A 2 11.77 -35.45 -8.11
C LYS A 2 10.79 -35.43 -6.93
N VAL A 3 11.27 -34.98 -5.76
CA VAL A 3 10.42 -34.77 -4.58
C VAL A 3 9.84 -33.35 -4.73
N VAL A 4 8.54 -33.28 -4.98
CA VAL A 4 7.77 -32.04 -4.95
C VAL A 4 7.30 -31.86 -3.51
N SER A 5 7.91 -30.97 -2.76
CA SER A 5 7.41 -30.56 -1.45
C SER A 5 6.35 -29.48 -1.64
N VAL A 6 5.09 -29.88 -1.59
CA VAL A 6 3.94 -28.98 -1.50
C VAL A 6 3.76 -28.66 -0.02
N ILE A 7 4.06 -27.43 0.39
CA ILE A 7 3.68 -26.95 1.71
C ILE A 7 2.25 -26.42 1.60
N ILE A 8 1.30 -27.22 2.09
CA ILE A 8 -0.09 -26.83 2.30
C ILE A 8 -0.14 -26.05 3.63
N GLY A 9 -0.24 -24.74 3.55
CA GLY A 9 -0.56 -23.90 4.71
C GLY A 9 -2.06 -23.98 4.99
N LEU A 10 -2.41 -24.49 6.16
CA LEU A 10 -3.79 -24.50 6.66
C LEU A 10 -4.28 -23.05 6.85
N LEU A 11 -5.31 -22.67 6.12
CA LEU A 11 -6.10 -21.45 6.30
C LEU A 11 -6.99 -21.62 7.54
N LEU A 12 -6.59 -21.02 8.65
CA LEU A 12 -7.53 -20.61 9.70
C LEU A 12 -7.98 -19.18 9.37
N GLY A 13 -9.23 -19.04 8.99
CA GLY A 13 -9.82 -17.77 8.60
C GLY A 13 -10.00 -16.81 9.76
N PHE A 14 -9.15 -15.80 9.78
CA PHE A 14 -9.43 -14.51 10.40
C PHE A 14 -9.16 -13.47 9.32
N ALA A 15 -10.07 -12.50 9.15
CA ALA A 15 -9.95 -11.40 8.21
C ALA A 15 -8.89 -10.39 8.71
N ILE A 16 -7.65 -10.84 8.74
CA ILE A 16 -6.46 -10.00 8.87
C ILE A 16 -6.04 -9.70 7.44
N GLY A 17 -5.80 -8.44 7.13
CA GLY A 17 -5.36 -8.02 5.80
C GLY A 17 -4.30 -8.96 5.25
N ASN A 18 -4.44 -9.39 4.00
CA ASN A 18 -3.58 -10.39 3.39
C ASN A 18 -2.12 -9.93 3.42
N ALA A 19 -1.36 -10.41 4.41
CA ALA A 19 0.09 -10.24 4.42
C ALA A 19 0.71 -11.44 3.70
N GLU A 20 1.34 -11.20 2.56
CA GLU A 20 2.05 -12.21 1.81
C GLU A 20 3.55 -11.91 1.85
N SER A 21 4.32 -12.79 2.52
CA SER A 21 5.79 -12.77 2.48
C SER A 21 6.27 -13.94 1.64
N ARG A 22 6.95 -13.65 0.54
CA ARG A 22 7.53 -14.66 -0.34
C ARG A 22 9.04 -14.67 -0.19
N TYR A 23 9.57 -15.85 0.07
CA TYR A 23 10.98 -16.15 -0.08
C TYR A 23 11.16 -16.89 -1.40
N TYR A 24 11.98 -16.36 -2.28
CA TYR A 24 12.27 -17.02 -3.54
C TYR A 24 13.34 -18.07 -3.32
N ASP A 25 12.90 -19.32 -3.20
CA ASP A 25 13.78 -20.49 -3.26
C ASP A 25 13.85 -21.05 -4.67
N TYR A 26 12.86 -20.72 -5.53
CA TYR A 26 12.76 -21.26 -6.89
C TYR A 26 12.26 -20.24 -7.88
N LEU A 27 12.69 -20.43 -9.11
CA LEU A 27 12.23 -19.74 -10.29
C LEU A 27 10.97 -20.36 -10.85
N THR A 28 9.88 -19.66 -10.86
CA THR A 28 8.67 -20.06 -11.59
C THR A 28 8.09 -18.86 -12.33
N GLY A 29 7.86 -19.01 -13.63
CA GLY A 29 7.05 -18.11 -14.42
C GLY A 29 7.81 -17.03 -15.19
N PHE A 30 9.01 -17.33 -15.69
CA PHE A 30 9.79 -16.40 -16.48
C PHE A 30 9.67 -16.64 -17.98
N ASP A 31 9.53 -15.57 -18.74
CA ASP A 31 9.83 -15.57 -20.16
C ASP A 31 11.32 -15.86 -20.35
N SER A 32 11.61 -17.16 -20.35
CA SER A 32 12.72 -17.83 -21.04
C SER A 32 14.15 -17.30 -20.94
N ILE A 33 14.60 -16.55 -19.90
CA ILE A 33 15.98 -16.12 -19.94
C ILE A 33 16.62 -16.07 -18.55
N SER A 34 17.39 -17.14 -18.31
CA SER A 34 18.43 -17.25 -17.27
C SER A 34 18.16 -16.51 -15.95
N ALA A 35 17.06 -16.83 -15.33
CA ALA A 35 16.93 -16.66 -13.92
C ALA A 35 17.46 -17.94 -13.25
N ASN A 36 18.44 -17.81 -12.39
CA ASN A 36 19.00 -18.91 -11.61
C ASN A 36 18.78 -18.64 -10.14
N THR A 37 18.40 -19.65 -9.39
CA THR A 37 18.50 -19.62 -7.93
C THR A 37 19.92 -19.99 -7.54
N VAL A 38 20.60 -19.12 -6.81
CA VAL A 38 21.86 -19.42 -6.17
C VAL A 38 21.68 -19.13 -4.69
N ASP A 39 21.97 -20.09 -3.83
CA ASP A 39 21.84 -20.01 -2.38
C ASP A 39 20.43 -19.66 -1.88
N GLY A 40 19.39 -20.11 -2.58
CA GLY A 40 17.99 -19.83 -2.24
C GLY A 40 17.50 -18.42 -2.60
N TYR A 41 18.25 -17.66 -3.39
CA TYR A 41 17.84 -16.33 -3.85
C TYR A 41 17.49 -16.33 -5.34
N LEU A 42 16.51 -15.50 -5.70
CA LEU A 42 16.23 -15.21 -7.10
C LEU A 42 17.35 -14.38 -7.71
N GLN A 43 17.86 -14.80 -8.86
CA GLN A 43 18.85 -14.05 -9.63
C GLN A 43 18.35 -13.78 -11.04
N LEU A 44 18.39 -12.50 -11.46
CA LEU A 44 18.14 -12.07 -12.82
C LEU A 44 19.45 -11.67 -13.48
N LYS A 45 19.80 -12.36 -14.55
CA LYS A 45 20.99 -12.04 -15.35
C LYS A 45 20.60 -11.92 -16.81
N SER A 46 20.63 -10.72 -17.36
CA SER A 46 20.39 -10.54 -18.78
C SER A 46 21.59 -10.98 -19.60
N SER A 47 21.40 -11.99 -20.44
CA SER A 47 22.38 -12.43 -21.45
C SER A 47 22.17 -11.75 -22.81
N ARG A 48 21.06 -11.01 -22.99
CA ARG A 48 20.68 -10.30 -24.22
C ARG A 48 21.07 -8.83 -24.13
N LYS A 49 20.93 -8.12 -25.26
CA LYS A 49 21.11 -6.65 -25.31
C LYS A 49 19.88 -5.89 -24.76
N ALA A 50 18.92 -6.57 -24.15
CA ALA A 50 17.69 -6.00 -23.59
C ALA A 50 17.58 -6.30 -22.09
N PRO A 51 16.89 -5.46 -21.31
CA PRO A 51 16.55 -5.74 -19.94
C PRO A 51 15.69 -7.00 -19.82
N ILE A 52 15.82 -7.71 -18.69
CA ILE A 52 14.90 -8.77 -18.29
C ILE A 52 14.12 -8.31 -17.06
N PHE A 53 12.86 -8.74 -17.00
CA PHE A 53 11.91 -8.40 -15.97
C PHE A 53 11.42 -9.65 -15.26
N ASP A 54 11.24 -9.55 -13.96
CA ASP A 54 10.49 -10.49 -13.15
C ASP A 54 9.42 -9.70 -12.43
N ALA A 55 8.17 -9.90 -12.79
CA ALA A 55 7.04 -9.22 -12.21
C ALA A 55 5.90 -10.19 -11.94
N THR A 56 5.46 -10.24 -10.69
CA THR A 56 4.38 -11.11 -10.23
C THR A 56 3.08 -10.30 -10.11
N PRO A 57 1.94 -10.81 -10.57
CA PRO A 57 0.66 -10.15 -10.37
C PRO A 57 0.22 -10.21 -8.91
N TYR A 58 -0.15 -9.05 -8.36
CA TYR A 58 -0.74 -8.88 -7.03
C TYR A 58 -2.16 -8.35 -7.16
N ASN A 59 -3.05 -8.83 -6.30
CA ASN A 59 -4.35 -8.20 -6.15
C ASN A 59 -4.17 -6.90 -5.38
N VAL A 60 -4.47 -5.79 -6.04
CA VAL A 60 -4.38 -4.42 -5.51
C VAL A 60 -5.74 -3.72 -5.50
N ASP A 61 -6.85 -4.46 -5.62
CA ASP A 61 -8.19 -3.97 -5.32
C ASP A 61 -8.35 -3.81 -3.80
N CYS A 62 -7.60 -2.87 -3.26
CA CYS A 62 -7.44 -2.65 -1.84
C CYS A 62 -7.47 -1.14 -1.53
N GLU A 63 -7.70 -0.81 -0.27
CA GLU A 63 -7.60 0.56 0.23
C GLU A 63 -6.15 1.05 0.20
N SER A 64 -5.25 0.20 0.63
CA SER A 64 -3.82 0.49 0.66
C SER A 64 -3.01 -0.78 0.51
N PHE A 65 -1.77 -0.66 0.06
CA PHE A 65 -0.81 -1.75 0.10
C PHE A 65 0.59 -1.26 0.44
N TYR A 66 1.36 -2.17 0.99
CA TYR A 66 2.79 -2.06 1.22
C TYR A 66 3.49 -3.19 0.48
N TYR A 67 4.40 -2.84 -0.44
CA TYR A 67 5.28 -3.78 -1.12
C TYR A 67 6.71 -3.43 -0.79
N LYS A 68 7.50 -4.41 -0.40
CA LYS A 68 8.93 -4.24 -0.13
C LYS A 68 9.71 -5.35 -0.80
N ILE A 69 10.72 -4.96 -1.55
CA ILE A 69 11.68 -5.88 -2.15
C ILE A 69 13.07 -5.56 -1.64
N ARG A 70 13.81 -6.57 -1.22
CA ARG A 70 15.21 -6.46 -0.83
C ARG A 70 16.07 -7.10 -1.91
N LEU A 71 16.84 -6.28 -2.59
CA LEU A 71 17.65 -6.68 -3.73
C LEU A 71 19.05 -6.07 -3.67
N ARG A 72 19.98 -6.71 -4.38
CA ARG A 72 21.30 -6.14 -4.70
C ARG A 72 21.57 -6.27 -6.20
N ALA A 73 22.44 -5.45 -6.71
CA ALA A 73 22.94 -5.56 -8.06
C ALA A 73 24.48 -5.64 -8.07
N THR A 74 24.98 -6.47 -8.96
CA THR A 74 26.42 -6.61 -9.24
C THR A 74 26.62 -6.65 -10.75
N THR A 75 27.86 -6.63 -11.21
CA THR A 75 28.15 -6.93 -12.63
C THR A 75 27.69 -8.34 -12.96
N SER A 76 27.50 -8.66 -14.21
CA SER A 76 27.18 -10.02 -14.67
C SER A 76 28.18 -11.07 -14.30
N THR A 77 29.41 -10.68 -13.93
CA THR A 77 30.50 -11.54 -13.43
C THR A 77 30.50 -11.64 -11.89
N GLY A 78 29.61 -10.94 -11.20
CA GLY A 78 29.49 -10.93 -9.73
C GLY A 78 30.39 -9.91 -9.04
N SER A 79 31.14 -9.09 -9.79
CA SER A 79 31.97 -8.02 -9.23
C SER A 79 31.12 -6.80 -8.82
N SER A 80 31.70 -5.90 -8.02
CA SER A 80 31.13 -4.61 -7.71
C SER A 80 30.71 -3.84 -8.96
N LEU A 81 29.55 -3.14 -8.90
CA LEU A 81 29.12 -2.25 -9.99
C LEU A 81 30.10 -1.09 -10.21
N LEU A 82 30.80 -0.68 -9.15
CA LEU A 82 31.75 0.42 -9.18
C LEU A 82 33.08 0.03 -9.81
N ALA A 83 33.40 -1.27 -9.87
CA ALA A 83 34.61 -1.79 -10.48
C ALA A 83 34.57 -1.82 -12.02
N ASP A 84 33.42 -1.62 -12.63
CA ASP A 84 33.20 -1.61 -14.08
C ASP A 84 32.80 -0.22 -14.55
N TYR A 85 33.40 0.24 -15.63
CA TYR A 85 33.06 1.50 -16.31
C TYR A 85 31.78 1.43 -17.10
N SER A 86 31.16 0.26 -17.20
CA SER A 86 29.86 0.10 -17.87
C SER A 86 28.75 0.70 -17.04
N ARG A 87 27.75 1.22 -17.73
CA ARG A 87 26.53 1.71 -17.09
C ARG A 87 25.64 0.54 -16.71
N HIS A 88 25.49 0.28 -15.42
CA HIS A 88 24.66 -0.78 -14.87
C HIS A 88 23.33 -0.21 -14.43
N ARG A 89 22.24 -0.83 -14.88
CA ARG A 89 20.87 -0.40 -14.54
C ARG A 89 20.09 -1.57 -14.00
N HIS A 90 19.36 -1.30 -12.93
CA HIS A 90 18.49 -2.27 -12.27
C HIS A 90 17.39 -1.52 -11.51
N GLY A 91 16.41 -2.23 -11.02
CA GLY A 91 15.39 -1.57 -10.20
C GLY A 91 14.15 -2.38 -9.97
N VAL A 92 13.10 -1.65 -9.61
CA VAL A 92 11.78 -2.18 -9.28
C VAL A 92 10.78 -1.66 -10.30
N VAL A 93 9.89 -2.55 -10.74
CA VAL A 93 8.81 -2.22 -11.68
C VAL A 93 7.46 -2.46 -11.03
N TRP A 94 6.48 -1.68 -11.44
CA TRP A 94 5.07 -1.87 -11.12
C TRP A 94 4.20 -1.47 -12.31
N ASN A 95 2.94 -1.86 -12.30
CA ASN A 95 2.06 -1.74 -13.47
C ASN A 95 2.70 -2.35 -14.72
N TYR A 96 3.46 -3.43 -14.54
CA TYR A 96 4.15 -4.07 -15.64
C TYR A 96 3.15 -4.83 -16.53
N VAL A 97 3.11 -4.48 -17.79
CA VAL A 97 2.35 -5.16 -18.85
C VAL A 97 3.31 -5.82 -19.84
N ASP A 98 4.24 -5.02 -20.35
CA ASP A 98 5.28 -5.43 -21.29
C ASP A 98 6.48 -4.47 -21.22
N SER A 99 7.50 -4.67 -22.06
CA SER A 99 8.72 -3.86 -22.09
C SER A 99 8.51 -2.39 -22.53
N ARG A 100 7.30 -2.01 -22.96
CA ARG A 100 6.94 -0.64 -23.37
C ARG A 100 5.91 0.01 -22.45
N ASN A 101 5.29 -0.77 -21.56
CA ASN A 101 4.19 -0.36 -20.70
C ASN A 101 4.44 -0.80 -19.25
N TYR A 102 5.07 0.05 -18.46
CA TYR A 102 5.34 -0.16 -17.04
C TYR A 102 5.75 1.14 -16.34
N SER A 103 5.74 1.13 -15.03
CA SER A 103 6.37 2.14 -14.20
C SER A 103 7.58 1.55 -13.50
N ALA A 104 8.62 2.35 -13.24
CA ALA A 104 9.83 1.86 -12.59
C ALA A 104 10.47 2.89 -11.66
N LEU A 105 11.15 2.37 -10.63
CA LEU A 105 12.33 2.97 -10.03
C LEU A 105 13.55 2.31 -10.66
N GLU A 106 14.30 3.06 -11.43
CA GLU A 106 15.58 2.64 -12.02
C GLU A 106 16.74 3.22 -11.20
N LEU A 107 17.66 2.36 -10.84
CA LEU A 107 18.93 2.70 -10.23
C LEU A 107 20.04 2.46 -11.25
N CYS A 108 20.88 3.45 -11.43
CA CYS A 108 21.95 3.41 -12.42
C CYS A 108 23.25 3.90 -11.80
N THR A 109 24.36 3.23 -12.16
CA THR A 109 25.68 3.79 -11.86
C THR A 109 25.85 5.10 -12.62
N PRO A 110 26.38 6.16 -11.98
CA PRO A 110 26.65 7.43 -12.65
C PRO A 110 27.56 7.24 -13.87
N PRO A 111 27.45 8.10 -14.88
CA PRO A 111 28.41 8.08 -15.98
C PRO A 111 29.83 8.36 -15.46
N ASN A 112 30.77 7.58 -15.95
CA ASN A 112 32.18 7.69 -15.53
C ASN A 112 32.90 8.86 -16.15
N THR A 113 33.58 9.64 -15.32
CA THR A 113 34.81 10.28 -15.67
C THR A 113 35.96 9.51 -15.03
N TYR A 114 37.07 9.35 -15.72
CA TYR A 114 38.23 8.52 -15.33
C TYR A 114 38.83 8.86 -13.96
N ASP A 115 38.64 10.08 -13.48
CA ASP A 115 39.19 10.60 -12.23
C ASP A 115 38.38 10.26 -10.97
N ASP A 116 37.21 9.61 -11.11
CA ASP A 116 36.21 9.57 -10.02
C ASP A 116 35.93 8.16 -9.46
N LEU A 117 36.70 7.15 -9.89
CA LEU A 117 36.50 5.75 -9.52
C LEU A 117 36.68 5.46 -8.03
N THR A 118 37.50 6.22 -7.36
CA THR A 118 37.83 6.01 -5.94
C THR A 118 36.82 6.61 -5.00
N ASN A 119 35.91 7.49 -5.48
CA ASN A 119 34.93 8.25 -4.66
C ASN A 119 33.48 7.97 -4.99
N ARG A 120 33.16 6.90 -5.72
CA ARG A 120 31.80 6.60 -6.09
C ARG A 120 31.02 5.98 -4.94
N HIS A 121 30.23 6.78 -4.29
CA HIS A 121 29.31 6.34 -3.25
C HIS A 121 27.86 6.71 -3.57
N SER A 122 27.51 6.81 -4.86
CA SER A 122 26.17 7.23 -5.26
C SER A 122 25.62 6.43 -6.44
N LEU A 123 24.28 6.35 -6.51
CA LEU A 123 23.54 5.87 -7.66
C LEU A 123 22.61 6.98 -8.18
N LEU A 124 22.48 7.07 -9.49
CA LEU A 124 21.41 7.88 -10.09
C LEU A 124 20.11 7.10 -9.99
N ALA A 125 19.09 7.70 -9.41
CA ALA A 125 17.74 7.15 -9.32
C ALA A 125 16.78 7.92 -10.21
N GLU A 126 16.01 7.21 -11.01
CA GLU A 126 14.90 7.76 -11.78
C GLU A 126 13.62 6.99 -11.49
N VAL A 127 12.55 7.72 -11.26
CA VAL A 127 11.19 7.15 -11.19
C VAL A 127 10.43 7.64 -12.41
N TYR A 128 9.91 6.71 -13.20
CA TYR A 128 9.22 7.03 -14.44
C TYR A 128 8.12 6.02 -14.77
N THR A 129 7.25 6.45 -15.69
CA THR A 129 6.25 5.58 -16.34
C THR A 129 6.53 5.54 -17.83
N LEU A 130 6.49 4.35 -18.42
CA LEU A 130 6.45 4.15 -19.85
C LEU A 130 5.02 3.81 -20.28
N THR A 131 4.53 4.54 -21.28
CA THR A 131 3.27 4.25 -21.94
C THR A 131 3.54 4.21 -23.45
N ASP A 132 3.35 3.06 -24.07
CA ASP A 132 3.71 2.80 -25.48
C ASP A 132 5.17 3.15 -25.82
N GLY A 133 6.06 3.06 -24.81
CA GLY A 133 7.46 3.40 -24.93
C GLY A 133 7.79 4.89 -24.72
N ALA A 134 6.78 5.75 -24.55
CA ALA A 134 6.98 7.15 -24.17
C ALA A 134 7.23 7.27 -22.67
N LYS A 135 8.33 7.96 -22.29
CA LYS A 135 8.76 8.10 -20.89
C LYS A 135 8.19 9.37 -20.27
N THR A 136 7.44 9.21 -19.18
CA THR A 136 7.06 10.29 -18.26
C THR A 136 7.91 10.18 -16.99
N LEU A 137 8.72 11.20 -16.73
CA LEU A 137 9.62 11.25 -15.58
C LEU A 137 8.88 11.87 -14.37
N HIS A 138 8.92 11.19 -13.22
CA HIS A 138 8.37 11.65 -11.95
C HIS A 138 9.45 12.16 -10.99
N TYR A 139 10.63 11.55 -11.04
CA TYR A 139 11.78 11.90 -10.20
C TYR A 139 13.08 11.56 -10.93
N SER A 140 14.08 12.41 -10.75
CA SER A 140 15.47 12.11 -11.10
C SER A 140 16.39 12.77 -10.08
N GLY A 141 17.34 12.01 -9.56
CA GLY A 141 18.28 12.52 -8.58
C GLY A 141 19.36 11.52 -8.21
N GLU A 142 20.40 12.02 -7.61
CA GLU A 142 21.50 11.22 -7.10
C GLU A 142 21.24 10.81 -5.66
N ILE A 143 21.53 9.55 -5.33
CA ILE A 143 21.39 8.99 -3.99
C ILE A 143 22.75 8.49 -3.54
N SER A 144 23.27 9.06 -2.45
CA SER A 144 24.59 8.72 -1.89
C SER A 144 24.52 8.27 -0.43
N SER A 145 23.39 8.48 0.25
CA SER A 145 23.26 8.17 1.67
C SER A 145 22.11 7.20 1.93
N GLY A 146 22.29 6.32 2.91
CA GLY A 146 21.28 5.36 3.34
C GLY A 146 21.10 4.15 2.44
N ILE A 147 21.92 4.04 1.38
CA ILE A 147 21.92 2.91 0.46
C ILE A 147 23.34 2.33 0.35
N ASP A 148 23.42 1.07 -0.06
CA ASP A 148 24.67 0.44 -0.47
C ASP A 148 24.82 0.58 -1.98
N CYS A 149 25.86 1.25 -2.39
CA CYS A 149 26.15 1.50 -3.81
C CYS A 149 27.11 0.44 -4.41
N ASP A 150 27.70 -0.41 -3.58
CA ASP A 150 28.79 -1.31 -3.97
C ASP A 150 28.44 -2.81 -3.85
N GLY A 151 27.25 -3.16 -4.31
CA GLY A 151 26.82 -4.56 -4.41
C GLY A 151 26.22 -5.14 -3.13
N GLY A 152 25.96 -4.32 -2.12
CA GLY A 152 25.17 -4.70 -0.96
C GLY A 152 23.66 -4.65 -1.22
N TYR A 153 22.89 -5.13 -0.24
CA TYR A 153 21.44 -5.20 -0.35
C TYR A 153 20.77 -3.88 0.02
N ASN A 154 19.95 -3.38 -0.88
CA ASN A 154 19.01 -2.29 -0.64
C ASN A 154 17.58 -2.80 -0.58
N SER A 155 16.72 -2.11 0.13
CA SER A 155 15.29 -2.35 0.13
C SER A 155 14.59 -1.21 -0.59
N VAL A 156 13.63 -1.53 -1.45
CA VAL A 156 12.73 -0.56 -2.08
C VAL A 156 11.33 -0.84 -1.55
N CYS A 157 10.64 0.20 -1.12
CA CYS A 157 9.26 0.13 -0.66
C CYS A 157 8.36 0.92 -1.60
N LEU A 158 7.26 0.30 -1.98
CA LEU A 158 6.13 0.94 -2.65
C LEU A 158 4.98 0.99 -1.65
N ILE A 159 4.57 2.17 -1.26
CA ILE A 159 3.55 2.41 -0.22
C ILE A 159 2.40 3.15 -0.86
N TYR A 160 1.29 2.44 -1.06
CA TYR A 160 0.08 2.96 -1.70
C TYR A 160 -1.02 3.15 -0.66
N ASN A 161 -1.69 4.31 -0.68
CA ASN A 161 -2.77 4.66 0.24
C ASN A 161 -4.11 4.93 -0.47
N GLY A 162 -4.38 4.24 -1.57
CA GLY A 162 -5.61 4.42 -2.34
C GLY A 162 -5.54 5.56 -3.38
N LYS A 163 -4.61 6.50 -3.22
CA LYS A 163 -4.51 7.69 -4.07
C LYS A 163 -3.08 8.01 -4.50
N ARG A 164 -2.15 7.81 -3.56
CA ARG A 164 -0.74 8.17 -3.72
C ARG A 164 0.14 6.95 -3.61
N LEU A 165 1.18 6.92 -4.39
CA LEU A 165 2.24 5.94 -4.29
C LEU A 165 3.51 6.64 -3.81
N LYS A 166 3.91 6.37 -2.58
CA LYS A 166 5.19 6.80 -2.02
C LYS A 166 6.25 5.76 -2.32
N ILE A 167 7.40 6.18 -2.80
CA ILE A 167 8.52 5.32 -3.15
C ILE A 167 9.67 5.65 -2.23
N GLU A 168 10.13 4.64 -1.50
CA GLU A 168 11.24 4.74 -0.56
C GLU A 168 12.34 3.74 -0.90
N ILE A 169 13.58 4.12 -0.60
CA ILE A 169 14.74 3.26 -0.72
C ILE A 169 15.64 3.39 0.51
N GLY A 170 16.28 2.29 0.89
CA GLY A 170 17.24 2.31 1.98
C GLY A 170 17.83 0.94 2.28
N ASN A 171 18.92 0.93 3.07
CA ASN A 171 19.48 -0.30 3.62
C ASN A 171 19.07 -0.47 5.10
N HIS A 172 19.43 0.51 5.95
CA HIS A 172 19.04 0.56 7.37
C HIS A 172 17.99 1.63 7.65
N TYR A 173 18.08 2.75 6.95
CA TYR A 173 17.13 3.87 7.05
C TYR A 173 16.52 4.11 5.68
N PHE A 174 15.21 4.35 5.65
CA PHE A 174 14.51 4.62 4.41
C PHE A 174 14.46 6.10 4.11
N LYS A 175 14.72 6.45 2.86
CA LYS A 175 14.58 7.79 2.30
C LYS A 175 13.46 7.77 1.29
N THR A 176 12.50 8.67 1.45
CA THR A 176 11.48 8.91 0.44
C THR A 176 12.14 9.58 -0.77
N LEU A 177 12.01 8.96 -1.95
CA LEU A 177 12.46 9.51 -3.21
C LEU A 177 11.44 10.47 -3.78
N CYS A 178 10.21 9.99 -3.93
CA CYS A 178 9.11 10.79 -4.43
C CYS A 178 7.76 10.20 -3.99
N THR A 179 6.73 10.98 -4.21
CA THR A 179 5.34 10.56 -4.12
C THR A 179 4.67 10.87 -5.46
N ILE A 180 4.01 9.87 -6.05
CA ILE A 180 3.22 10.03 -7.26
C ILE A 180 1.78 10.20 -6.83
N ASP A 181 1.21 11.38 -7.10
CA ASP A 181 -0.18 11.70 -6.80
C ASP A 181 -1.11 11.13 -7.88
N SER A 182 -2.34 10.81 -7.47
CA SER A 182 -3.42 10.38 -8.37
C SER A 182 -3.11 9.14 -9.21
N ILE A 183 -2.23 8.26 -8.69
CA ILE A 183 -1.97 6.98 -9.34
C ILE A 183 -3.19 6.08 -9.19
N LYS A 184 -3.56 5.39 -10.29
CA LYS A 184 -4.60 4.37 -10.27
C LYS A 184 -3.99 3.03 -10.62
N PHE A 185 -4.30 2.04 -9.79
CA PHE A 185 -4.06 0.65 -10.10
C PHE A 185 -5.36 0.00 -10.57
N GLY A 186 -5.26 -1.02 -11.44
CA GLY A 186 -6.39 -1.92 -11.72
C GLY A 186 -6.70 -2.81 -10.51
N THR A 187 -7.52 -3.83 -10.72
CA THR A 187 -7.76 -4.85 -9.67
C THR A 187 -6.54 -5.70 -9.39
N THR A 188 -5.68 -5.86 -10.39
CA THR A 188 -4.38 -6.53 -10.30
C THR A 188 -3.31 -5.67 -10.94
N THR A 189 -2.10 -5.73 -10.39
CA THR A 189 -0.91 -5.15 -10.99
C THR A 189 0.28 -6.09 -10.85
N ALA A 190 1.13 -6.14 -11.87
CA ALA A 190 2.37 -6.88 -11.78
C ALA A 190 3.45 -5.96 -11.19
N ILE A 191 4.08 -6.43 -10.09
CA ILE A 191 5.15 -5.75 -9.37
C ILE A 191 6.34 -6.69 -9.30
N GLY A 192 7.53 -6.15 -9.48
CA GLY A 192 8.76 -6.95 -9.42
C GLY A 192 10.02 -6.15 -9.62
N CYS A 193 11.00 -6.76 -10.26
CA CYS A 193 12.28 -6.11 -10.51
C CYS A 193 12.78 -6.35 -11.95
N PHE A 194 13.82 -5.65 -12.33
CA PHE A 194 14.48 -5.83 -13.61
C PHE A 194 15.98 -5.72 -13.50
N ALA A 195 16.67 -6.35 -14.45
CA ALA A 195 18.11 -6.24 -14.67
C ALA A 195 18.37 -5.83 -16.13
N ALA A 196 19.11 -4.76 -16.33
CA ALA A 196 19.61 -4.38 -17.64
C ALA A 196 20.82 -5.27 -18.06
N PRO A 197 21.22 -5.25 -19.32
CA PRO A 197 22.40 -5.98 -19.78
C PRO A 197 23.63 -5.71 -18.93
N LYS A 198 24.46 -6.71 -18.76
CA LYS A 198 25.67 -6.71 -17.93
C LYS A 198 25.44 -6.58 -16.41
N THR A 199 24.20 -6.54 -15.97
CA THR A 199 23.83 -6.44 -14.55
C THR A 199 23.24 -7.77 -14.08
N LEU A 200 23.67 -8.21 -12.90
CA LEU A 200 23.10 -9.32 -12.15
C LEU A 200 22.33 -8.75 -10.95
N VAL A 201 21.03 -8.98 -10.91
CA VAL A 201 20.18 -8.63 -9.76
C VAL A 201 19.92 -9.88 -8.94
N THR A 202 20.14 -9.79 -7.64
CA THR A 202 19.81 -10.86 -6.68
C THR A 202 18.75 -10.34 -5.74
N VAL A 203 17.60 -10.99 -5.69
CA VAL A 203 16.49 -10.68 -4.78
C VAL A 203 16.58 -11.60 -3.58
N LYS A 204 16.60 -11.02 -2.39
CA LYS A 204 16.65 -11.76 -1.12
C LYS A 204 15.30 -12.00 -0.52
N ARG A 205 14.38 -11.03 -0.63
CA ARG A 205 13.06 -11.08 0.00
C ARG A 205 12.08 -10.16 -0.70
N ILE A 206 10.84 -10.60 -0.81
CA ILE A 206 9.70 -9.77 -1.18
C ILE A 206 8.65 -9.90 -0.08
N GLU A 207 8.06 -8.78 0.30
CA GLU A 207 6.95 -8.68 1.24
C GLU A 207 5.82 -7.90 0.57
N PHE A 208 4.60 -8.39 0.66
CA PHE A 208 3.41 -7.69 0.20
C PHE A 208 2.33 -7.80 1.27
N THR A 209 1.78 -6.66 1.63
CA THR A 209 0.64 -6.56 2.56
C THR A 209 -0.36 -5.59 1.98
N SER A 210 -1.64 -5.94 2.01
CA SER A 210 -2.71 -5.07 1.56
C SER A 210 -3.84 -4.99 2.57
N LYS A 211 -4.45 -3.80 2.67
CA LYS A 211 -5.68 -3.56 3.42
C LYS A 211 -6.84 -3.59 2.42
N PRO A 212 -7.78 -4.51 2.53
CA PRO A 212 -8.90 -4.59 1.60
C PRO A 212 -9.74 -3.32 1.66
N LYS A 213 -10.32 -2.94 0.51
CA LYS A 213 -11.29 -1.84 0.48
C LYS A 213 -12.47 -2.20 1.37
N PRO A 214 -12.92 -1.27 2.21
CA PRO A 214 -14.20 -1.41 2.89
C PRO A 214 -15.30 -1.58 1.84
N GLN A 215 -16.27 -2.45 2.13
CA GLN A 215 -17.40 -2.70 1.24
C GLN A 215 -18.66 -2.12 1.88
N PRO A 216 -18.97 -0.83 1.66
CA PRO A 216 -20.07 -0.15 2.35
C PRO A 216 -21.46 -0.74 2.04
N ASP A 217 -21.61 -1.35 0.87
CA ASP A 217 -22.88 -1.96 0.48
C ASP A 217 -23.14 -3.33 1.14
N LYS A 218 -22.12 -3.96 1.72
CA LYS A 218 -22.29 -5.20 2.48
C LYS A 218 -22.61 -4.86 3.92
N THR A 219 -23.80 -5.27 4.35
CA THR A 219 -24.17 -5.23 5.76
C THR A 219 -23.53 -6.42 6.46
N ALA A 220 -22.51 -6.18 7.29
CA ALA A 220 -21.91 -7.24 8.12
C ALA A 220 -22.89 -7.71 9.20
N PHE A 221 -23.83 -6.83 9.63
CA PHE A 221 -24.77 -7.07 10.70
C PHE A 221 -26.19 -6.72 10.28
N SER A 222 -27.15 -7.56 10.64
CA SER A 222 -28.55 -7.19 10.65
C SER A 222 -28.86 -6.31 11.87
N ARG A 223 -29.97 -5.56 11.84
CA ARG A 223 -30.40 -4.75 12.98
C ARG A 223 -30.58 -5.58 14.25
N ALA A 224 -31.17 -6.77 14.15
CA ALA A 224 -31.36 -7.68 15.27
C ALA A 224 -30.03 -8.18 15.89
N GLN A 225 -29.01 -8.40 15.06
CA GLN A 225 -27.68 -8.75 15.56
C GLN A 225 -27.03 -7.58 16.30
N ILE A 226 -27.17 -6.35 15.80
CA ILE A 226 -26.67 -5.14 16.46
C ILE A 226 -27.35 -4.97 17.82
N ASP A 227 -28.66 -5.09 17.88
CA ASP A 227 -29.42 -4.98 19.13
C ASP A 227 -29.01 -6.06 20.14
N SER A 228 -28.76 -7.29 19.66
CA SER A 228 -28.25 -8.39 20.50
C SER A 228 -26.85 -8.12 21.04
N ILE A 229 -25.94 -7.58 20.22
CA ILE A 229 -24.60 -7.18 20.64
C ILE A 229 -24.71 -6.11 21.73
N PHE A 230 -25.52 -5.07 21.51
CA PHE A 230 -25.65 -3.97 22.45
C PHE A 230 -26.33 -4.35 23.76
N ALA A 231 -27.15 -5.40 23.75
CA ALA A 231 -27.76 -5.92 24.98
C ALA A 231 -26.74 -6.62 25.90
N THR A 232 -25.63 -7.12 25.35
CA THR A 232 -24.68 -7.95 26.10
C THR A 232 -23.28 -7.33 26.21
N THR A 233 -22.95 -6.36 25.36
CA THR A 233 -21.59 -5.76 25.37
C THR A 233 -21.31 -4.97 26.65
N THR A 234 -20.07 -5.08 27.10
CA THR A 234 -19.50 -4.25 28.17
C THR A 234 -18.61 -3.13 27.61
N ASP A 235 -18.35 -3.12 26.29
CA ASP A 235 -17.55 -2.08 25.66
C ASP A 235 -18.32 -0.74 25.69
N PRO A 236 -17.77 0.30 26.35
CA PRO A 236 -18.44 1.59 26.45
C PRO A 236 -18.59 2.31 25.11
N LYS A 237 -17.83 1.93 24.08
CA LYS A 237 -17.87 2.55 22.75
C LYS A 237 -18.98 1.94 21.88
N GLU A 238 -19.31 0.68 22.08
CA GLU A 238 -20.38 0.03 21.33
C GLU A 238 -21.76 0.56 21.74
N GLY A 239 -22.59 0.87 20.76
CA GLY A 239 -23.94 1.39 20.97
C GLY A 239 -24.43 2.24 19.80
N TYR A 240 -25.59 2.83 20.02
CA TYR A 240 -26.15 3.82 19.09
C TYR A 240 -25.64 5.21 19.44
N TRP A 241 -25.25 5.94 18.40
CA TRP A 241 -24.69 7.28 18.49
C TRP A 241 -25.43 8.22 17.56
N GLN A 242 -25.75 9.41 18.02
CA GLN A 242 -26.52 10.38 17.27
C GLN A 242 -25.78 11.72 17.19
N TYR A 243 -25.96 12.41 16.09
CA TYR A 243 -25.42 13.73 15.86
C TYR A 243 -25.81 14.71 16.97
N LEU A 244 -24.82 15.37 17.56
CA LEU A 244 -25.00 16.21 18.75
C LEU A 244 -25.44 17.64 18.44
N ASP A 245 -24.97 18.22 17.33
CA ASP A 245 -25.20 19.64 17.06
C ASP A 245 -26.65 19.92 16.66
N ARG A 246 -27.29 20.84 17.40
CA ARG A 246 -28.69 21.18 17.18
C ARG A 246 -28.92 22.17 16.03
N THR A 247 -27.96 23.04 15.76
CA THR A 247 -28.07 24.06 14.72
C THR A 247 -27.67 23.49 13.37
N MET A 248 -28.53 23.63 12.38
CA MET A 248 -28.22 23.35 10.99
C MET A 248 -27.35 24.48 10.43
N ASP A 249 -26.06 24.36 10.62
CA ASP A 249 -25.11 25.14 9.86
C ASP A 249 -25.05 24.53 8.44
N GLU A 250 -25.30 25.32 7.41
CA GLU A 250 -25.23 24.86 6.02
C GLU A 250 -23.85 24.27 5.68
N SER A 251 -22.81 24.70 6.35
CA SER A 251 -21.46 24.11 6.23
C SER A 251 -21.41 22.65 6.66
N LYS A 252 -22.26 22.23 7.59
CA LYS A 252 -22.33 20.88 8.13
C LYS A 252 -23.21 19.95 7.29
N MET A 253 -24.12 20.50 6.48
CA MET A 253 -24.86 19.73 5.47
C MET A 253 -23.91 19.14 4.38
N ARG A 254 -22.69 19.64 4.28
CA ARG A 254 -21.68 19.06 3.37
C ARG A 254 -21.31 17.63 3.73
N LEU A 255 -21.55 17.20 4.97
CA LEU A 255 -21.31 15.83 5.42
C LEU A 255 -22.49 14.88 5.13
N GLY A 256 -23.57 15.38 4.56
CA GLY A 256 -24.65 14.56 4.02
C GLY A 256 -25.84 14.30 4.94
N GLY A 257 -25.84 14.75 6.20
CA GLY A 257 -27.02 14.64 7.08
C GLY A 257 -26.71 14.60 8.58
N LYS A 258 -27.76 14.49 9.38
CA LYS A 258 -27.72 14.29 10.83
C LYS A 258 -27.84 12.81 11.15
N TYR A 259 -26.75 12.12 11.11
CA TYR A 259 -26.72 10.67 11.20
C TYR A 259 -27.02 10.16 12.62
N THR A 260 -27.80 9.09 12.68
CA THR A 260 -27.77 8.09 13.74
C THR A 260 -26.95 6.92 13.21
N VAL A 261 -25.97 6.47 13.97
CA VAL A 261 -25.10 5.36 13.61
C VAL A 261 -25.03 4.34 14.74
N ALA A 262 -24.71 3.10 14.39
CA ALA A 262 -24.34 2.08 15.34
C ALA A 262 -22.83 1.88 15.27
N ILE A 263 -22.15 1.85 16.41
CA ILE A 263 -20.72 1.54 16.50
C ILE A 263 -20.59 0.14 17.08
N VAL A 264 -19.95 -0.73 16.30
CA VAL A 264 -19.80 -2.16 16.60
C VAL A 264 -18.34 -2.55 16.48
N ARG A 265 -17.80 -3.28 17.45
CA ARG A 265 -16.43 -3.79 17.41
C ARG A 265 -16.23 -4.75 16.23
N ASN A 266 -15.17 -4.55 15.45
CA ASN A 266 -14.82 -5.40 14.33
C ASN A 266 -13.29 -5.56 14.26
N GLY A 267 -12.79 -6.67 14.77
CA GLY A 267 -11.34 -6.92 14.87
C GLY A 267 -10.64 -5.91 15.78
N GLU A 268 -9.60 -5.26 15.24
CA GLU A 268 -8.79 -4.25 15.95
C GLU A 268 -9.38 -2.84 15.89
N GLY A 269 -10.65 -2.68 15.46
CA GLY A 269 -11.29 -1.39 15.33
C GLY A 269 -12.80 -1.47 15.49
N TYR A 270 -13.51 -0.45 14.97
CA TYR A 270 -14.97 -0.40 15.01
C TYR A 270 -15.53 -0.07 13.63
N ASP A 271 -16.61 -0.74 13.26
CA ASP A 271 -17.45 -0.33 12.14
C ASP A 271 -18.47 0.71 12.61
N ILE A 272 -18.61 1.78 11.83
CA ILE A 272 -19.64 2.77 11.97
C ILE A 272 -20.75 2.43 10.96
N LEU A 273 -21.85 1.93 11.43
CA LEU A 273 -22.97 1.47 10.60
C LEU A 273 -24.05 2.56 10.54
N TYR A 274 -24.48 2.89 9.34
CA TYR A 274 -25.60 3.81 9.15
C TYR A 274 -26.88 3.24 9.72
N ILE A 275 -27.66 4.08 10.41
CA ILE A 275 -28.99 3.72 10.90
C ILE A 275 -30.06 4.59 10.24
N ASP A 276 -29.89 5.92 10.33
CA ASP A 276 -30.79 6.89 9.70
C ASP A 276 -30.14 8.28 9.58
N GLY A 277 -30.91 9.28 9.12
CA GLY A 277 -30.54 10.69 9.15
C GLY A 277 -29.80 11.21 7.92
N ALA A 278 -29.69 10.45 6.84
CA ALA A 278 -29.17 10.95 5.58
C ALA A 278 -30.07 12.02 4.99
N ALA A 279 -29.52 13.20 4.69
CA ALA A 279 -30.23 14.31 4.06
C ALA A 279 -29.89 14.43 2.56
N LYS A 280 -28.65 14.07 2.18
CA LYS A 280 -28.23 13.99 0.77
C LYS A 280 -28.32 12.55 0.29
N LEU A 281 -28.98 12.34 -0.84
CA LEU A 281 -29.13 11.03 -1.48
C LEU A 281 -29.58 9.95 -0.48
N PRO A 282 -30.70 10.16 0.25
CA PRO A 282 -31.12 9.25 1.31
C PRO A 282 -31.36 7.83 0.79
N ASP A 283 -31.79 7.68 -0.47
CA ASP A 283 -32.03 6.38 -1.11
C ASP A 283 -30.75 5.54 -1.30
N ASN A 284 -29.57 6.17 -1.26
CA ASN A 284 -28.29 5.48 -1.32
C ASN A 284 -27.94 4.79 0.01
N TRP A 285 -28.65 5.08 1.09
CA TRP A 285 -28.36 4.53 2.41
C TRP A 285 -29.48 3.59 2.88
N LYS A 286 -29.06 2.39 3.25
CA LYS A 286 -29.96 1.43 3.93
C LYS A 286 -29.43 1.22 5.35
N PRO A 287 -30.31 1.00 6.34
CA PRO A 287 -29.90 0.69 7.70
C PRO A 287 -28.89 -0.45 7.73
N THR A 288 -27.88 -0.32 8.57
CA THR A 288 -26.74 -1.22 8.77
C THR A 288 -25.66 -1.22 7.68
N MET A 289 -25.76 -0.39 6.64
CA MET A 289 -24.66 -0.18 5.71
C MET A 289 -23.45 0.48 6.42
N LEU A 290 -22.25 0.11 6.00
CA LEU A 290 -21.03 0.69 6.52
C LEU A 290 -20.95 2.19 6.13
N LYS A 291 -20.94 3.06 7.14
CA LYS A 291 -20.81 4.52 6.98
C LYS A 291 -19.39 5.01 7.20
N GLY A 292 -18.63 4.28 7.98
CA GLY A 292 -17.25 4.58 8.28
C GLY A 292 -16.58 3.46 9.06
N ARG A 293 -15.31 3.65 9.35
CA ARG A 293 -14.52 2.71 10.14
C ARG A 293 -13.55 3.48 11.03
N LEU A 294 -13.34 2.97 12.23
CA LEU A 294 -12.36 3.42 13.19
C LEU A 294 -11.31 2.33 13.32
N ASP A 295 -10.10 2.61 12.87
CA ASP A 295 -8.96 1.70 13.04
C ASP A 295 -8.16 2.12 14.26
N ASP A 296 -7.83 1.16 15.13
CA ASP A 296 -7.05 1.37 16.35
C ASP A 296 -5.70 2.03 16.03
N THR A 297 -5.24 2.90 16.92
CA THR A 297 -3.91 3.51 16.89
C THR A 297 -3.12 3.11 18.12
N ILE A 298 -1.88 3.58 18.23
CA ILE A 298 -1.08 3.41 19.45
C ILE A 298 -1.58 4.23 20.65
N PHE A 299 -2.50 5.18 20.41
CA PHE A 299 -3.08 6.03 21.44
C PHE A 299 -4.44 5.52 21.87
N ILE A 300 -4.69 5.51 23.17
CA ILE A 300 -5.98 5.11 23.74
C ILE A 300 -7.05 6.12 23.31
N ASP A 301 -8.24 5.62 22.92
CA ASP A 301 -9.41 6.41 22.52
C ASP A 301 -9.21 7.31 21.32
N HIS A 302 -8.12 7.15 20.58
CA HIS A 302 -7.81 7.84 19.34
C HIS A 302 -7.71 6.85 18.17
N TYR A 303 -8.41 7.13 17.08
CA TYR A 303 -8.59 6.23 15.95
C TYR A 303 -8.31 6.92 14.63
N ASN A 304 -7.81 6.17 13.65
CA ASN A 304 -7.85 6.60 12.27
C ASN A 304 -9.29 6.41 11.74
N LEU A 305 -9.82 7.45 11.11
CA LEU A 305 -11.19 7.46 10.60
C LEU A 305 -11.20 7.29 9.09
N THR A 306 -11.91 6.27 8.62
CA THR A 306 -12.41 6.18 7.24
C THR A 306 -13.88 6.58 7.24
N TRP A 307 -14.29 7.49 6.36
CA TRP A 307 -15.67 7.94 6.25
C TRP A 307 -16.16 7.91 4.81
N PHE A 308 -17.35 7.36 4.58
CA PHE A 308 -17.95 7.26 3.26
C PHE A 308 -18.97 8.37 3.03
N ASP A 309 -18.95 8.97 1.85
CA ASP A 309 -19.98 9.88 1.38
C ASP A 309 -21.22 9.13 0.88
N ALA A 310 -22.17 9.87 0.29
CA ALA A 310 -23.39 9.29 -0.23
C ALA A 310 -23.19 8.47 -1.52
N GLU A 311 -22.07 8.65 -2.21
CA GLU A 311 -21.68 7.89 -3.40
C GLU A 311 -20.78 6.68 -3.06
N LYS A 312 -20.57 6.44 -1.76
CA LYS A 312 -19.72 5.38 -1.19
C LYS A 312 -18.23 5.59 -1.45
N GLU A 313 -17.85 6.80 -1.77
CA GLU A 313 -16.46 7.18 -1.90
C GLU A 313 -15.88 7.61 -0.55
N ILE A 314 -14.59 7.37 -0.34
CA ILE A 314 -13.89 7.83 0.86
C ILE A 314 -13.65 9.34 0.74
N ILE A 315 -14.23 10.13 1.64
CA ILE A 315 -14.11 11.59 1.58
C ILE A 315 -12.85 12.13 2.23
N ASN A 316 -12.13 11.32 2.98
CA ASN A 316 -10.92 11.78 3.65
C ASN A 316 -9.99 10.63 4.02
N ASP A 317 -8.72 10.75 3.60
CA ASP A 317 -7.66 9.78 3.86
C ASP A 317 -6.94 10.03 5.21
N GLU A 318 -7.13 11.21 5.83
CA GLU A 318 -6.42 11.66 7.03
C GLU A 318 -7.39 11.97 8.19
N GLY A 319 -8.59 11.39 8.15
CA GLY A 319 -9.57 11.53 9.22
C GLY A 319 -9.10 10.87 10.51
N ASN A 320 -9.49 11.48 11.62
CA ASN A 320 -9.29 10.88 12.92
C ASN A 320 -10.55 11.02 13.78
N ALA A 321 -10.63 10.20 14.82
CA ALA A 321 -11.74 10.19 15.74
C ALA A 321 -11.26 10.02 17.18
N ASP A 322 -11.90 10.74 18.08
CA ASP A 322 -11.60 10.70 19.51
C ASP A 322 -12.87 10.36 20.29
N PHE A 323 -12.77 9.39 21.20
CA PHE A 323 -13.80 9.15 22.20
C PHE A 323 -13.44 9.90 23.49
N THR A 324 -14.37 10.68 23.98
CA THR A 324 -14.29 11.34 25.28
C THR A 324 -15.61 11.17 26.00
N ASP A 325 -15.66 10.35 27.02
CA ASP A 325 -16.87 9.95 27.72
C ASP A 325 -17.95 9.41 26.75
N ASN A 326 -19.10 10.08 26.67
CA ASN A 326 -20.19 9.74 25.76
C ASN A 326 -20.20 10.59 24.47
N ILE A 327 -19.08 11.21 24.13
CA ILE A 327 -18.93 12.00 22.91
C ILE A 327 -17.90 11.33 22.00
N LEU A 328 -18.27 11.17 20.74
CA LEU A 328 -17.36 10.80 19.65
C LEU A 328 -17.19 12.00 18.74
N SER A 329 -15.97 12.49 18.64
CA SER A 329 -15.56 13.57 17.73
C SER A 329 -14.91 12.98 16.49
N LEU A 330 -15.52 13.17 15.32
CA LEU A 330 -15.00 12.79 14.01
C LEU A 330 -14.40 14.03 13.36
N LYS A 331 -13.09 14.01 13.10
CA LYS A 331 -12.37 15.12 12.49
C LYS A 331 -12.01 14.78 11.05
N LEU A 332 -12.41 15.64 10.14
CA LEU A 332 -12.23 15.51 8.70
C LEU A 332 -11.43 16.72 8.18
N PRO A 333 -10.09 16.68 8.25
CA PRO A 333 -9.22 17.83 7.99
C PRO A 333 -9.38 18.46 6.61
N LEU A 334 -9.53 17.65 5.56
CA LEU A 334 -9.71 18.14 4.20
C LEU A 334 -10.98 18.97 4.05
N ASN A 335 -12.03 18.62 4.77
CA ASN A 335 -13.30 19.35 4.77
C ASN A 335 -13.34 20.45 5.83
N LYS A 336 -12.30 20.59 6.65
CA LYS A 336 -12.25 21.50 7.82
C LYS A 336 -13.50 21.32 8.69
N ALA A 337 -13.92 20.09 8.87
CA ALA A 337 -15.17 19.74 9.56
C ALA A 337 -14.88 18.84 10.75
N GLU A 338 -15.60 19.10 11.83
CA GLU A 338 -15.70 18.24 12.99
C GLU A 338 -17.17 17.88 13.19
N VAL A 339 -17.45 16.58 13.33
CA VAL A 339 -18.77 16.05 13.64
C VAL A 339 -18.72 15.43 15.01
N ARG A 340 -19.64 15.84 15.88
CA ARG A 340 -19.76 15.27 17.21
C ARG A 340 -21.03 14.45 17.30
N LEU A 341 -20.85 13.24 17.81
CA LEU A 341 -21.94 12.31 18.09
C LEU A 341 -22.00 12.08 19.60
N PHE A 342 -23.20 11.92 20.13
CA PHE A 342 -23.39 11.51 21.52
C PHE A 342 -23.99 10.11 21.57
N LYS A 343 -23.60 9.37 22.59
CA LYS A 343 -24.10 8.01 22.80
C LYS A 343 -25.53 8.05 23.31
N LEU A 344 -26.41 7.31 22.64
CA LEU A 344 -27.79 7.15 23.10
C LEU A 344 -27.85 6.21 24.33
N PRO A 345 -28.71 6.49 25.30
CA PRO A 345 -28.96 5.55 26.40
C PRO A 345 -29.42 4.20 25.85
N ARG A 346 -29.03 3.13 26.55
CA ARG A 346 -29.53 1.78 26.27
C ARG A 346 -30.97 1.61 26.70
#